data_20c21913ec28d68dc54d0f91cbffe346
#
_entry.id   20c21913ec28d68dc54d0f91cbffe346
#
_cell.length_a   1.000
_cell.length_b   1.000
_cell.length_c   1.000
_cell.angle_alpha   90.00
_cell.angle_beta   90.00
_cell.angle_gamma   90.00
#
_symmetry.space_group_name_H-M   'P 1'
#
loop_
_entity.id
_entity.type
_entity.pdbx_description
1 polymer ?
#
loop_
_entity_poly.entity_id
_entity_poly.type
_entity_poly.pdbx_seq_one_letter_code
_entity_poly.pdbx_strand_id
1 'polypeptide(L)' 'MSLDRGQVWKLLGSPTDQQGSVNDPRTVEEYGTTWNEKWIYRGEDGESIARVVLWNRYDLVGVFRLKPDGSAEAESLSED' A
#
# COMPACT_ATOMS: atom_id res chain seq x y z
N MET A 1 15.46 -6.02 -4.72
CA MET A 1 15.64 -4.77 -3.98
C MET A 1 14.30 -4.09 -3.85
N SER A 2 13.89 -3.73 -2.64
CA SER A 2 12.59 -3.09 -2.45
C SER A 2 12.70 -1.59 -2.70
N LEU A 3 11.59 -0.99 -3.14
CA LEU A 3 11.51 0.44 -3.34
C LEU A 3 11.36 1.15 -2.00
N ASP A 4 11.89 2.35 -1.89
CA ASP A 4 11.69 3.16 -0.69
C ASP A 4 10.40 3.99 -0.82
N ARG A 5 10.05 4.69 0.26
CA ARG A 5 8.80 5.45 0.32
C ARG A 5 8.73 6.54 -0.75
N GLY A 6 9.85 7.23 -0.98
CA GLY A 6 9.90 8.26 -2.01
C GLY A 6 9.72 7.71 -3.42
N GLN A 7 10.30 6.54 -3.68
CA GLN A 7 10.16 5.90 -4.98
C GLN A 7 8.72 5.46 -5.25
N VAL A 8 8.05 4.87 -4.26
CA VAL A 8 6.66 4.47 -4.42
C VAL A 8 5.77 5.70 -4.59
N TRP A 9 6.02 6.75 -3.83
CA TRP A 9 5.29 8.01 -3.97
C TRP A 9 5.43 8.56 -5.40
N LYS A 10 6.64 8.50 -5.94
CA LYS A 10 6.91 8.98 -7.30
C LYS A 10 6.18 8.15 -8.35
N LEU A 11 6.11 6.83 -8.15
CA LEU A 11 5.46 5.93 -9.11
C LEU A 11 3.93 6.01 -9.04
N LEU A 12 3.37 6.11 -7.85
CA LEU A 12 1.94 6.01 -7.64
C LEU A 12 1.26 7.33 -7.28
N GLY A 13 2.05 8.35 -6.95
CA GLY A 13 1.50 9.61 -6.48
C GLY A 13 1.18 9.54 -5.00
N SER A 14 0.57 10.61 -4.47
CA SER A 14 0.18 10.62 -3.07
C SER A 14 -1.03 9.73 -2.83
N PRO A 15 -1.06 8.99 -1.72
CA PRO A 15 -2.21 8.15 -1.44
C PRO A 15 -3.43 9.00 -1.07
N THR A 16 -4.61 8.45 -1.33
CA THR A 16 -5.87 9.12 -0.96
C THR A 16 -6.02 9.17 0.55
N ASP A 17 -5.68 8.06 1.22
CA ASP A 17 -5.75 7.95 2.68
C ASP A 17 -4.52 7.22 3.19
N GLN A 18 -4.22 7.43 4.47
CA GLN A 18 -3.14 6.72 5.15
C GLN A 18 -3.68 6.22 6.49
N GLN A 19 -3.30 4.98 6.85
CA GLN A 19 -3.64 4.38 8.13
C GLN A 19 -2.35 3.98 8.83
N GLY A 20 -2.26 4.26 10.14
CA GLY A 20 -1.06 3.98 10.89
C GLY A 20 0.04 4.98 10.59
N SER A 21 1.25 4.65 10.99
CA SER A 21 2.41 5.50 10.71
C SER A 21 3.70 4.70 10.88
N VAL A 22 4.79 5.27 10.37
CA VAL A 22 6.11 4.68 10.50
C VAL A 22 6.53 4.54 11.97
N ASN A 23 5.97 5.37 12.84
CA ASN A 23 6.27 5.36 14.27
C ASN A 23 5.26 4.58 15.10
N ASP A 24 4.23 4.02 14.46
CA ASP A 24 3.21 3.25 15.16
C ASP A 24 3.81 1.92 15.61
N PRO A 25 3.80 1.62 16.92
CA PRO A 25 4.37 0.36 17.41
C PRO A 25 3.52 -0.86 17.09
N ARG A 26 2.25 -0.67 16.75
CA ARG A 26 1.35 -1.78 16.44
C ARG A 26 1.63 -2.31 15.05
N THR A 27 1.52 -3.63 14.91
CA THR A 27 1.58 -4.27 13.61
C THR A 27 0.27 -4.98 13.37
N VAL A 28 -0.16 -4.98 12.11
CA VAL A 28 -1.42 -5.60 11.70
C VAL A 28 -1.08 -6.57 10.58
N GLU A 29 -1.75 -7.72 10.56
CA GLU A 29 -1.59 -8.65 9.44
C GLU A 29 -2.79 -8.54 8.53
N GLU A 30 -2.53 -8.32 7.25
CA GLU A 30 -3.56 -8.22 6.23
C GLU A 30 -2.92 -8.64 4.91
N TYR A 31 -3.64 -9.37 4.10
CA TYR A 31 -3.13 -9.87 2.80
C TYR A 31 -1.89 -10.76 2.96
N GLY A 32 -1.76 -11.43 4.11
CA GLY A 32 -0.62 -12.30 4.36
C GLY A 32 0.67 -11.59 4.75
N THR A 33 0.58 -10.33 5.12
CA THR A 33 1.76 -9.51 5.40
C THR A 33 1.53 -8.67 6.65
N THR A 34 2.60 -8.43 7.40
CA THR A 34 2.54 -7.61 8.61
C THR A 34 2.92 -6.18 8.25
N TRP A 35 2.11 -5.19 8.69
CA TRP A 35 2.36 -3.79 8.37
C TRP A 35 2.01 -2.91 9.56
N ASN A 36 2.60 -1.72 9.60
CA ASN A 36 2.22 -0.69 10.58
C ASN A 36 1.77 0.61 9.91
N GLU A 37 1.91 0.72 8.61
CA GLU A 37 1.36 1.85 7.85
C GLU A 37 0.80 1.34 6.54
N LYS A 38 -0.39 1.80 6.20
CA LYS A 38 -1.06 1.42 4.96
C LYS A 38 -1.43 2.67 4.17
N TRP A 39 -0.99 2.73 2.92
CA TRP A 39 -1.37 3.78 1.97
C TRP A 39 -2.51 3.25 1.12
N ILE A 40 -3.60 4.02 1.04
CA ILE A 40 -4.80 3.63 0.32
C ILE A 40 -4.97 4.53 -0.88
N TYR A 41 -5.09 3.91 -2.06
CA TYR A 41 -5.35 4.61 -3.31
C TYR A 41 -6.74 4.25 -3.76
N ARG A 42 -7.65 5.25 -3.80
CA ARG A 42 -9.03 5.02 -4.20
C ARG A 42 -9.18 5.20 -5.70
N GLY A 43 -10.25 4.60 -6.25
CA GLY A 43 -10.57 4.73 -7.66
C GLY A 43 -11.20 6.09 -7.95
N GLU A 44 -11.62 6.27 -9.21
CA GLU A 44 -12.20 7.54 -9.66
C GLU A 44 -13.49 7.91 -8.95
N ASP A 45 -14.21 6.91 -8.43
CA ASP A 45 -15.45 7.16 -7.69
C ASP A 45 -15.19 7.71 -6.28
N GLY A 46 -13.94 7.71 -5.83
CA GLY A 46 -13.57 8.19 -4.49
C GLY A 46 -13.99 7.28 -3.36
N GLU A 47 -14.67 6.17 -3.65
CA GLU A 47 -15.18 5.25 -2.64
C GLU A 47 -14.50 3.89 -2.70
N SER A 48 -14.33 3.35 -3.90
CA SER A 48 -13.70 2.04 -4.08
C SER A 48 -12.21 2.15 -3.84
N ILE A 49 -11.67 1.17 -3.12
CA ILE A 49 -10.22 1.09 -2.94
C ILE A 49 -9.66 0.32 -4.13
N ALA A 50 -8.79 0.98 -4.91
CA ALA A 50 -8.21 0.36 -6.10
C ALA A 50 -6.87 -0.31 -5.81
N ARG A 51 -6.11 0.24 -4.85
CA ARG A 51 -4.78 -0.28 -4.53
C ARG A 51 -4.43 0.05 -3.09
N VAL A 52 -3.69 -0.84 -2.44
CA VAL A 52 -3.11 -0.56 -1.13
C VAL A 52 -1.62 -0.86 -1.16
N VAL A 53 -0.86 -0.07 -0.41
CA VAL A 53 0.58 -0.25 -0.26
C VAL A 53 0.83 -0.42 1.23
N LEU A 54 1.49 -1.50 1.61
CA LEU A 54 1.73 -1.83 3.00
C LEU A 54 3.20 -1.63 3.34
N TRP A 55 3.44 -0.96 4.46
CA TRP A 55 4.78 -0.65 4.94
C TRP A 55 4.98 -1.23 6.33
N ASN A 56 6.13 -1.82 6.57
CA ASN A 56 6.59 -2.15 7.91
C ASN A 56 7.77 -1.22 8.18
N ARG A 57 7.47 -0.09 8.81
CA ARG A 57 8.38 1.04 9.00
C ARG A 57 8.85 1.57 7.65
N TYR A 58 10.11 1.39 7.30
CA TYR A 58 10.65 1.90 6.03
C TYR A 58 10.70 0.82 4.95
N ASP A 59 10.28 -0.40 5.28
CA ASP A 59 10.33 -1.51 4.33
C ASP A 59 8.99 -1.68 3.63
N LEU A 60 9.03 -1.76 2.30
CA LEU A 60 7.85 -2.07 1.49
C LEU A 60 7.56 -3.56 1.64
N VAL A 61 6.44 -3.91 2.24
CA VAL A 61 6.11 -5.31 2.48
C VAL A 61 5.02 -5.84 1.58
N GLY A 62 4.30 -4.98 0.88
CA GLY A 62 3.32 -5.47 -0.09
C GLY A 62 2.63 -4.36 -0.84
N VAL A 63 2.27 -4.64 -2.08
CA VAL A 63 1.42 -3.79 -2.91
C VAL A 63 0.33 -4.69 -3.45
N PHE A 64 -0.93 -4.30 -3.28
CA PHE A 64 -2.06 -5.11 -3.70
C PHE A 64 -3.05 -4.28 -4.47
N ARG A 65 -3.48 -4.83 -5.62
CA ARG A 65 -4.55 -4.24 -6.42
C ARG A 65 -5.86 -4.92 -6.03
N LEU A 66 -6.87 -4.13 -5.73
CA LEU A 66 -8.17 -4.66 -5.35
C LEU A 66 -9.07 -4.72 -6.58
N LYS A 67 -9.74 -5.86 -6.73
CA LYS A 67 -10.61 -6.14 -7.87
C LYS A 67 -12.06 -5.85 -7.49
N PRO A 68 -12.95 -5.65 -8.49
CA PRO A 68 -14.37 -5.37 -8.21
C PRO A 68 -15.06 -6.46 -7.40
N ASP A 69 -14.58 -7.71 -7.47
CA ASP A 69 -15.17 -8.80 -6.70
C ASP A 69 -14.72 -8.84 -5.25
N GLY A 70 -13.89 -7.89 -4.84
CA GLY A 70 -13.40 -7.81 -3.47
C GLY A 70 -12.10 -8.56 -3.22
N SER A 71 -11.59 -9.27 -4.21
CA SER A 71 -10.32 -9.99 -4.05
C SER A 71 -9.14 -9.05 -4.22
N ALA A 72 -7.99 -9.43 -3.65
CA ALA A 72 -6.76 -8.66 -3.75
C ALA A 72 -5.73 -9.47 -4.52
N GLU A 73 -4.98 -8.79 -5.39
CA GLU A 73 -3.94 -9.41 -6.18
C GLU A 73 -2.61 -8.73 -5.89
N ALA A 74 -1.61 -9.52 -5.54
CA ALA A 74 -0.28 -8.98 -5.27
C ALA A 74 0.29 -8.37 -6.55
N GLU A 75 0.93 -7.22 -6.40
CA GLU A 75 1.47 -6.44 -7.51
C GLU A 75 2.93 -6.13 -7.25
N SER A 76 3.76 -6.17 -8.29
CA SER A 76 5.15 -5.74 -8.20
C SER A 76 5.29 -4.37 -8.83
N LEU A 77 6.03 -3.49 -8.16
CA LEU A 77 6.33 -2.16 -8.69
C LEU A 77 7.75 -2.13 -9.20
N SER A 78 7.96 -1.39 -10.28
CA SER A 78 9.27 -1.25 -10.90
C SER A 78 9.43 0.19 -11.37
N GLU A 79 10.66 0.69 -11.34
CA GLU A 79 10.98 2.04 -11.83
C GLU A 79 11.18 2.08 -13.34
N ASP A 80 11.24 0.95 -13.98
CA ASP A 80 11.49 0.89 -15.44
C ASP A 80 10.34 1.43 -16.26
#